data_e3b1b828a6f9d39c6701e782bc6ebd5d
#
_entry.id   e3b1b828a6f9d39c6701e782bc6ebd5d
#
_cell.length_a   1.000
_cell.length_b   1.000
_cell.length_c   1.000
_cell.angle_alpha   90.00
_cell.angle_beta   90.00
_cell.angle_gamma   90.00
#
_symmetry.space_group_name_H-M   'P 1'
#
loop_
_entity.id
_entity.type
_entity.pdbx_description
1 polymer ?
#
loop_
_entity_poly.entity_id
_entity_poly.type
_entity_poly.pdbx_seq_one_letter_code
_entity_poly.pdbx_strand_id
1 'polypeptide(L)'
;MEISVECISCLIDKGARQLQGYHDMRKRACMRDILKMMSELEPGVSAPLAVYRMEAIIRRYYPKHDAYAERKRYDNKRMMALKPRLEQRIRSSPKPLAEAIRYAIIGNYIDFGALNEVKDEQIDAMLESNISLPEDELSCLASELRHAKKIAYLHDNCGEIALDTLLIDEIHRQFSCEVMSIVRGEPVLNDATGADARMCGIDRYMGNGTAIAGTELSLICDEARSWIDQSDLIISKGQGNFETLYGHGMNVYYLFLCKCEYFTRRFGLKQFEGVFANERRMKTLRCGE
;
A
#
# COMPACT_ATOMS: atom_id res chain seq x y z
N MET A 1 -9.99 -5.52 -8.82
CA MET A 1 -9.57 -6.84 -9.37
C MET A 1 -10.20 -7.93 -8.53
N GLU A 2 -10.82 -8.97 -9.14
CA GLU A 2 -11.45 -10.07 -8.42
C GLU A 2 -10.44 -10.90 -7.63
N ILE A 3 -10.83 -11.36 -6.44
CA ILE A 3 -10.00 -12.19 -5.55
C ILE A 3 -9.69 -13.54 -6.19
N SER A 4 -8.44 -14.00 -6.13
CA SER A 4 -8.04 -15.32 -6.63
C SER A 4 -8.24 -16.43 -5.58
N VAL A 5 -8.20 -17.68 -6.04
CA VAL A 5 -8.28 -18.85 -5.13
C VAL A 5 -7.13 -18.85 -4.12
N GLU A 6 -5.92 -18.48 -4.57
CA GLU A 6 -4.75 -18.38 -3.71
C GLU A 6 -4.93 -17.30 -2.62
N CYS A 7 -5.56 -16.17 -2.99
CA CYS A 7 -5.89 -15.13 -2.01
C CYS A 7 -6.91 -15.60 -0.99
N ILE A 8 -7.94 -16.35 -1.39
CA ILE A 8 -8.94 -16.94 -0.45
C ILE A 8 -8.23 -17.82 0.58
N SER A 9 -7.36 -18.73 0.14
CA SER A 9 -6.58 -19.59 1.04
C SER A 9 -5.69 -18.79 1.98
N CYS A 10 -5.01 -17.77 1.47
CA CYS A 10 -4.16 -16.87 2.25
C CYS A 10 -4.94 -16.10 3.32
N LEU A 11 -6.15 -15.63 3.00
CA LEU A 11 -6.99 -14.89 3.93
C LEU A 11 -7.55 -15.78 5.04
N ILE A 12 -7.94 -17.03 4.74
CA ILE A 12 -8.35 -18.01 5.75
C ILE A 12 -7.21 -18.25 6.75
N ASP A 13 -6.00 -18.44 6.25
CA ASP A 13 -4.78 -18.63 7.06
C ASP A 13 -4.48 -17.40 7.92
N LYS A 14 -4.62 -16.19 7.35
CA LYS A 14 -4.46 -14.91 8.06
C LYS A 14 -5.48 -14.77 9.19
N GLY A 15 -6.75 -15.07 8.92
CA GLY A 15 -7.80 -15.07 9.95
C GLY A 15 -7.50 -16.07 11.08
N ALA A 16 -7.05 -17.28 10.74
CA ALA A 16 -6.66 -18.28 11.74
C ALA A 16 -5.50 -17.80 12.63
N ARG A 17 -4.47 -17.17 12.05
CA ARG A 17 -3.34 -16.60 12.81
C ARG A 17 -3.77 -15.47 13.74
N GLN A 18 -4.62 -14.56 13.31
CA GLN A 18 -5.14 -13.47 14.16
C GLN A 18 -5.91 -14.02 15.38
N LEU A 19 -6.56 -15.18 15.21
CA LEU A 19 -7.31 -15.82 16.30
C LEU A 19 -6.43 -16.68 17.23
N GLN A 20 -5.16 -16.90 16.96
CA GLN A 20 -4.27 -17.71 17.81
C GLN A 20 -4.09 -17.15 19.22
N GLY A 21 -4.08 -15.82 19.36
CA GLY A 21 -3.96 -15.13 20.65
C GLY A 21 -5.17 -15.29 21.60
N TYR A 22 -6.28 -15.85 21.12
CA TYR A 22 -7.49 -16.05 21.92
C TYR A 22 -7.66 -17.53 22.31
N HIS A 23 -8.02 -17.78 23.57
CA HIS A 23 -8.12 -19.14 24.15
C HIS A 23 -9.55 -19.54 24.54
N ASP A 24 -10.57 -18.85 24.03
CA ASP A 24 -11.97 -19.11 24.35
C ASP A 24 -12.74 -19.83 23.22
N MET A 25 -13.96 -20.27 23.57
CA MET A 25 -14.83 -20.99 22.61
C MET A 25 -15.31 -20.11 21.44
N ARG A 26 -15.27 -18.78 21.60
CA ARG A 26 -15.73 -17.82 20.58
C ARG A 26 -14.87 -17.89 19.32
N LYS A 27 -13.59 -18.25 19.43
CA LYS A 27 -12.70 -18.33 18.28
C LYS A 27 -13.16 -19.34 17.22
N ARG A 28 -13.78 -20.47 17.63
CA ARG A 28 -14.36 -21.42 16.68
C ARG A 28 -15.58 -20.85 15.95
N ALA A 29 -16.43 -20.13 16.68
CA ALA A 29 -17.59 -19.47 16.09
C ALA A 29 -17.14 -18.36 15.12
N CYS A 30 -16.18 -17.53 15.52
CA CYS A 30 -15.59 -16.51 14.67
C CYS A 30 -15.02 -17.10 13.37
N MET A 31 -14.22 -18.16 13.46
CA MET A 31 -13.66 -18.82 12.29
C MET A 31 -14.72 -19.41 11.36
N ARG A 32 -15.79 -19.99 11.93
CA ARG A 32 -16.92 -20.49 11.13
C ARG A 32 -17.61 -19.35 10.37
N ASP A 33 -17.81 -18.19 11.00
CA ASP A 33 -18.41 -17.04 10.34
C ASP A 33 -17.51 -16.46 9.24
N ILE A 34 -16.18 -16.49 9.44
CA ILE A 34 -15.19 -16.13 8.40
C ILE A 34 -15.32 -17.10 7.21
N LEU A 35 -15.32 -18.41 7.45
CA LEU A 35 -15.45 -19.40 6.37
C LEU A 35 -16.77 -19.26 5.62
N LYS A 36 -17.86 -18.98 6.34
CA LYS A 36 -19.17 -18.73 5.72
C LYS A 36 -19.10 -17.49 4.82
N MET A 37 -18.57 -16.39 5.31
CA MET A 37 -18.40 -15.15 4.52
C MET A 37 -17.56 -15.41 3.27
N MET A 38 -16.45 -16.16 3.38
CA MET A 38 -15.60 -16.51 2.23
C MET A 38 -16.33 -17.36 1.18
N SER A 39 -17.22 -18.27 1.61
CA SER A 39 -18.02 -19.09 0.68
C SER A 39 -19.16 -18.32 -0.01
N GLU A 40 -19.52 -17.17 0.50
CA GLU A 40 -20.62 -16.31 0.00
C GLU A 40 -20.09 -15.05 -0.71
N LEU A 41 -18.78 -14.98 -1.04
CA LEU A 41 -18.23 -13.83 -1.77
C LEU A 41 -18.85 -13.73 -3.17
N GLU A 42 -19.37 -12.56 -3.50
CA GLU A 42 -19.92 -12.26 -4.80
C GLU A 42 -18.80 -12.14 -5.86
N PRO A 43 -19.08 -12.40 -7.15
CA PRO A 43 -18.15 -12.14 -8.24
C PRO A 43 -17.67 -10.67 -8.24
N GLY A 44 -16.40 -10.45 -8.54
CA GLY A 44 -15.81 -9.12 -8.61
C GLY A 44 -15.30 -8.56 -7.27
N VAL A 45 -15.52 -9.25 -6.14
CA VAL A 45 -14.98 -8.81 -4.83
C VAL A 45 -13.46 -8.83 -4.86
N SER A 46 -12.83 -7.73 -4.42
CA SER A 46 -11.37 -7.63 -4.28
C SER A 46 -10.87 -8.28 -2.99
N ALA A 47 -9.59 -8.72 -2.96
CA ALA A 47 -9.02 -9.27 -1.73
C ALA A 47 -9.02 -8.24 -0.57
N PRO A 48 -8.71 -6.94 -0.76
CA PRO A 48 -8.86 -5.93 0.29
C PRO A 48 -10.28 -5.82 0.85
N LEU A 49 -11.32 -5.93 0.02
CA LEU A 49 -12.71 -5.91 0.48
C LEU A 49 -13.07 -7.17 1.28
N ALA A 50 -12.57 -8.33 0.87
CA ALA A 50 -12.73 -9.57 1.63
C ALA A 50 -12.02 -9.49 3.00
N VAL A 51 -10.82 -8.89 3.06
CA VAL A 51 -10.13 -8.58 4.33
C VAL A 51 -10.99 -7.70 5.23
N TYR A 52 -11.55 -6.63 4.70
CA TYR A 52 -12.42 -5.72 5.44
C TYR A 52 -13.61 -6.47 6.08
N ARG A 53 -14.27 -7.34 5.31
CA ARG A 53 -15.38 -8.17 5.82
C ARG A 53 -14.92 -9.16 6.89
N MET A 54 -13.74 -9.76 6.73
CA MET A 54 -13.14 -10.65 7.72
C MET A 54 -12.82 -9.92 9.04
N GLU A 55 -12.18 -8.75 8.95
CA GLU A 55 -11.85 -7.92 10.12
C GLU A 55 -13.13 -7.47 10.86
N ALA A 56 -14.19 -7.11 10.13
CA ALA A 56 -15.48 -6.78 10.74
C ALA A 56 -16.08 -7.97 11.52
N ILE A 57 -15.91 -9.20 11.02
CA ILE A 57 -16.32 -10.42 11.75
C ILE A 57 -15.46 -10.56 13.01
N ILE A 58 -14.13 -10.47 12.93
CA ILE A 58 -13.24 -10.61 14.07
C ILE A 58 -13.59 -9.57 15.16
N ARG A 59 -13.81 -8.32 14.79
CA ARG A 59 -14.18 -7.24 15.72
C ARG A 59 -15.52 -7.46 16.42
N ARG A 60 -16.50 -8.13 15.81
CA ARG A 60 -17.76 -8.52 16.49
C ARG A 60 -17.52 -9.46 17.65
N TYR A 61 -16.58 -10.41 17.51
CA TYR A 61 -16.21 -11.35 18.56
C TYR A 61 -15.21 -10.77 19.56
N TYR A 62 -14.33 -9.89 19.09
CA TYR A 62 -13.22 -9.30 19.84
C TYR A 62 -13.13 -7.78 19.59
N PRO A 63 -13.99 -6.95 20.20
CA PRO A 63 -14.10 -5.51 19.91
C PRO A 63 -12.83 -4.69 20.14
N LYS A 64 -11.91 -5.16 20.99
CA LYS A 64 -10.63 -4.50 21.29
C LYS A 64 -9.47 -5.04 20.46
N HIS A 65 -9.79 -5.81 19.42
CA HIS A 65 -8.75 -6.36 18.54
C HIS A 65 -8.04 -5.24 17.77
N ASP A 66 -6.78 -5.00 18.11
CA ASP A 66 -5.82 -4.20 17.34
C ASP A 66 -4.44 -4.86 17.47
N ALA A 67 -4.20 -5.80 16.57
CA ALA A 67 -2.96 -6.57 16.54
C ALA A 67 -1.74 -5.74 16.07
N TYR A 68 -1.97 -4.54 15.57
CA TYR A 68 -0.95 -3.77 14.84
C TYR A 68 -0.56 -2.43 15.48
N ALA A 69 -1.30 -1.93 16.50
CA ALA A 69 -1.12 -0.58 17.04
C ALA A 69 0.32 -0.26 17.51
N GLU A 70 0.95 -1.18 18.24
CA GLU A 70 2.33 -0.99 18.71
C GLU A 70 3.32 -1.06 17.56
N ARG A 71 3.12 -2.02 16.67
CA ARG A 71 3.98 -2.23 15.52
C ARG A 71 3.97 -1.02 14.58
N LYS A 72 2.80 -0.44 14.29
CA LYS A 72 2.67 0.78 13.47
C LYS A 72 3.53 1.91 14.00
N ARG A 73 3.43 2.20 15.30
CA ARG A 73 4.23 3.25 15.95
C ARG A 73 5.74 2.98 15.87
N TYR A 74 6.12 1.73 16.10
CA TYR A 74 7.51 1.31 16.03
C TYR A 74 8.07 1.50 14.62
N ASP A 75 7.38 1.01 13.58
CA ASP A 75 7.84 1.07 12.20
C ASP A 75 7.91 2.51 11.69
N ASN A 76 6.91 3.37 11.98
CA ASN A 76 6.96 4.79 11.64
C ASN A 76 8.18 5.48 12.27
N LYS A 77 8.39 5.30 13.59
CA LYS A 77 9.50 5.91 14.31
C LYS A 77 10.86 5.45 13.76
N ARG A 78 10.98 4.17 13.48
CA ARG A 78 12.20 3.55 12.93
C ARG A 78 12.55 4.13 11.57
N MET A 79 11.57 4.22 10.66
CA MET A 79 11.79 4.73 9.31
C MET A 79 12.01 6.24 9.28
N MET A 80 11.33 6.99 10.13
CA MET A 80 11.59 8.42 10.29
C MET A 80 13.03 8.71 10.77
N ALA A 81 13.63 7.83 11.59
CA ALA A 81 15.01 7.96 12.00
C ALA A 81 16.01 7.79 10.83
N LEU A 82 15.64 7.07 9.77
CA LEU A 82 16.47 6.89 8.58
C LEU A 82 16.33 8.03 7.57
N LYS A 83 15.23 8.80 7.62
CA LYS A 83 14.88 9.83 6.65
C LYS A 83 16.03 10.82 6.36
N PRO A 84 16.73 11.42 7.36
CA PRO A 84 17.80 12.39 7.08
C PRO A 84 18.96 11.82 6.24
N ARG A 85 19.34 10.56 6.51
CA ARG A 85 20.39 9.85 5.75
C ARG A 85 19.96 9.64 4.30
N LEU A 86 18.69 9.23 4.08
CA LEU A 86 18.17 8.95 2.76
C LEU A 86 17.93 10.23 1.95
N GLU A 87 17.48 11.31 2.57
CA GLU A 87 17.39 12.63 1.95
C GLU A 87 18.74 13.11 1.40
N GLN A 88 19.80 12.93 2.18
CA GLN A 88 21.14 13.29 1.73
C GLN A 88 21.56 12.46 0.51
N ARG A 89 21.26 11.16 0.47
CA ARG A 89 21.52 10.29 -0.67
C ARG A 89 20.74 10.74 -1.91
N ILE A 90 19.46 11.06 -1.76
CA ILE A 90 18.63 11.59 -2.85
C ILE A 90 19.24 12.87 -3.42
N ARG A 91 19.60 13.83 -2.55
CA ARG A 91 20.17 15.11 -2.98
C ARG A 91 21.51 14.99 -3.70
N SER A 92 22.33 13.98 -3.35
CA SER A 92 23.62 13.72 -3.99
C SER A 92 23.51 12.81 -5.22
N SER A 93 22.34 12.25 -5.50
CA SER A 93 22.13 11.37 -6.64
C SER A 93 22.11 12.16 -7.97
N PRO A 94 22.68 11.63 -9.05
CA PRO A 94 22.51 12.23 -10.39
C PRO A 94 21.07 12.12 -10.93
N LYS A 95 20.24 11.24 -10.33
CA LYS A 95 18.82 11.04 -10.67
C LYS A 95 17.96 11.07 -9.40
N PRO A 96 17.77 12.24 -8.74
CA PRO A 96 17.12 12.32 -7.42
C PRO A 96 15.69 11.76 -7.41
N LEU A 97 14.89 12.05 -8.44
CA LEU A 97 13.52 11.51 -8.54
C LEU A 97 13.51 9.97 -8.60
N ALA A 98 14.42 9.37 -9.38
CA ALA A 98 14.52 7.91 -9.46
C ALA A 98 14.92 7.30 -8.12
N GLU A 99 15.84 7.95 -7.39
CA GLU A 99 16.26 7.51 -6.06
C GLU A 99 15.11 7.57 -5.05
N ALA A 100 14.34 8.65 -5.06
CA ALA A 100 13.17 8.81 -4.21
C ALA A 100 12.08 7.77 -4.51
N ILE A 101 11.81 7.47 -5.79
CA ILE A 101 10.89 6.41 -6.21
C ILE A 101 11.38 5.05 -5.69
N ARG A 102 12.69 4.78 -5.79
CA ARG A 102 13.28 3.53 -5.30
C ARG A 102 13.05 3.35 -3.81
N TYR A 103 13.29 4.37 -2.98
CA TYR A 103 13.02 4.32 -1.54
C TYR A 103 11.53 4.18 -1.24
N ALA A 104 10.66 4.83 -1.97
CA ALA A 104 9.21 4.63 -1.84
C ALA A 104 8.81 3.18 -2.12
N ILE A 105 9.38 2.51 -3.13
CA ILE A 105 9.14 1.08 -3.42
C ILE A 105 9.72 0.20 -2.30
N ILE A 106 10.95 0.47 -1.85
CA ILE A 106 11.60 -0.28 -0.78
C ILE A 106 10.80 -0.20 0.52
N GLY A 107 10.16 0.94 0.80
CA GLY A 107 9.27 1.10 1.95
C GLY A 107 8.22 0.00 2.05
N ASN A 108 7.75 -0.51 0.93
CA ASN A 108 6.78 -1.60 0.89
C ASN A 108 7.35 -2.95 1.39
N TYR A 109 8.68 -3.11 1.53
CA TYR A 109 9.31 -4.28 2.14
C TYR A 109 9.00 -4.40 3.64
N ILE A 110 8.78 -3.27 4.32
CA ILE A 110 8.55 -3.21 5.77
C ILE A 110 7.29 -3.99 6.17
N ASP A 111 6.25 -3.97 5.34
CA ASP A 111 5.01 -4.71 5.56
C ASP A 111 5.21 -6.23 5.62
N PHE A 112 6.19 -6.79 4.91
CA PHE A 112 6.49 -8.21 5.00
C PHE A 112 6.88 -8.64 6.41
N GLY A 113 7.39 -7.70 7.21
CA GLY A 113 7.73 -7.91 8.61
C GLY A 113 6.58 -7.80 9.60
N ALA A 114 5.35 -7.44 9.20
CA ALA A 114 4.23 -7.35 10.13
C ALA A 114 3.87 -8.70 10.78
N LEU A 115 4.31 -9.82 10.21
CA LEU A 115 4.18 -11.19 10.75
C LEU A 115 5.51 -11.80 11.21
N ASN A 116 6.64 -11.26 10.76
CA ASN A 116 8.00 -11.66 11.17
C ASN A 116 8.81 -10.38 11.39
N GLU A 117 9.59 -10.29 12.45
CA GLU A 117 10.47 -9.16 12.70
C GLU A 117 11.46 -8.98 11.55
N VAL A 118 11.31 -7.90 10.77
CA VAL A 118 12.34 -7.48 9.82
C VAL A 118 13.47 -6.84 10.62
N LYS A 119 14.63 -7.45 10.59
CA LYS A 119 15.83 -6.96 11.28
C LYS A 119 16.38 -5.72 10.59
N ASP A 120 17.14 -4.89 11.34
CA ASP A 120 17.75 -3.68 10.80
C ASP A 120 18.67 -3.98 9.61
N GLU A 121 19.44 -5.08 9.68
CA GLU A 121 20.35 -5.50 8.62
C GLU A 121 19.60 -5.83 7.31
N GLN A 122 18.37 -6.35 7.41
CA GLN A 122 17.55 -6.65 6.23
C GLN A 122 17.02 -5.38 5.57
N ILE A 123 16.65 -4.37 6.38
CA ILE A 123 16.24 -3.06 5.84
C ILE A 123 17.44 -2.37 5.20
N ASP A 124 18.60 -2.35 5.87
CA ASP A 124 19.80 -1.77 5.29
C ASP A 124 20.20 -2.47 3.99
N ALA A 125 20.14 -3.81 3.93
CA ALA A 125 20.37 -4.55 2.70
C ALA A 125 19.37 -4.18 1.57
N MET A 126 18.09 -3.98 1.91
CA MET A 126 17.11 -3.54 0.93
C MET A 126 17.34 -2.09 0.47
N LEU A 127 17.73 -1.20 1.38
CA LEU A 127 18.06 0.20 1.04
C LEU A 127 19.31 0.31 0.16
N GLU A 128 20.23 -0.64 0.25
CA GLU A 128 21.41 -0.75 -0.63
C GLU A 128 21.08 -1.53 -1.92
N SER A 129 19.94 -2.22 -2.00
CA SER A 129 19.58 -2.98 -3.19
C SER A 129 19.26 -2.05 -4.37
N ASN A 130 19.70 -2.46 -5.56
CA ASN A 130 19.44 -1.69 -6.77
C ASN A 130 18.13 -2.17 -7.43
N ILE A 131 16.98 -1.62 -6.98
CA ILE A 131 15.70 -1.83 -7.67
C ILE A 131 15.80 -1.13 -9.03
N SER A 132 15.69 -1.91 -10.09
CA SER A 132 15.68 -1.38 -11.47
C SER A 132 14.34 -0.69 -11.73
N LEU A 133 14.39 0.55 -12.21
CA LEU A 133 13.22 1.29 -12.66
C LEU A 133 13.23 1.36 -14.19
N PRO A 134 12.11 1.06 -14.88
CA PRO A 134 12.00 1.27 -16.33
C PRO A 134 12.24 2.75 -16.68
N GLU A 135 13.25 3.01 -17.50
CA GLU A 135 13.66 4.39 -17.86
C GLU A 135 12.58 5.14 -18.66
N ASP A 136 11.80 4.44 -19.47
CA ASP A 136 10.67 4.97 -20.20
C ASP A 136 9.55 5.42 -19.25
N GLU A 137 9.18 4.61 -18.26
CA GLU A 137 8.19 4.98 -17.25
C GLU A 137 8.66 6.15 -16.37
N LEU A 138 9.95 6.18 -16.02
CA LEU A 138 10.54 7.28 -15.27
C LEU A 138 10.48 8.59 -16.07
N SER A 139 10.81 8.51 -17.37
CA SER A 139 10.75 9.67 -18.27
C SER A 139 9.32 10.17 -18.47
N CYS A 140 8.35 9.25 -18.59
CA CYS A 140 6.92 9.59 -18.68
C CYS A 140 6.45 10.27 -17.39
N LEU A 141 6.72 9.71 -16.22
CA LEU A 141 6.35 10.31 -14.95
C LEU A 141 6.94 11.72 -14.79
N ALA A 142 8.24 11.89 -15.07
CA ALA A 142 8.90 13.20 -14.98
C ALA A 142 8.30 14.22 -15.96
N SER A 143 7.87 13.78 -17.15
CA SER A 143 7.17 14.63 -18.11
C SER A 143 5.77 15.03 -17.62
N GLU A 144 5.01 14.09 -17.10
CA GLU A 144 3.65 14.35 -16.58
C GLU A 144 3.69 15.27 -15.35
N LEU A 145 4.64 15.07 -14.43
CA LEU A 145 4.83 15.92 -13.25
C LEU A 145 5.10 17.38 -13.57
N ARG A 146 5.75 17.70 -14.71
CA ARG A 146 5.98 19.08 -15.15
C ARG A 146 4.70 19.85 -15.46
N HIS A 147 3.64 19.13 -15.83
CA HIS A 147 2.35 19.71 -16.24
C HIS A 147 1.25 19.48 -15.21
N ALA A 148 1.43 18.53 -14.30
CA ALA A 148 0.47 18.21 -13.25
C ALA A 148 0.29 19.40 -12.29
N LYS A 149 -0.95 19.68 -11.93
CA LYS A 149 -1.32 20.64 -10.88
C LYS A 149 -1.77 19.93 -9.61
N LYS A 150 -2.47 18.81 -9.76
CA LYS A 150 -3.03 18.03 -8.64
C LYS A 150 -2.59 16.57 -8.73
N ILE A 151 -2.06 16.07 -7.63
CA ILE A 151 -1.63 14.67 -7.47
C ILE A 151 -2.35 14.05 -6.28
N ALA A 152 -2.93 12.87 -6.46
CA ALA A 152 -3.34 12.02 -5.35
C ALA A 152 -2.21 11.03 -5.03
N TYR A 153 -1.73 11.03 -3.78
CA TYR A 153 -0.75 10.06 -3.31
C TYR A 153 -1.45 9.08 -2.35
N LEU A 154 -1.69 7.86 -2.82
CA LEU A 154 -2.40 6.84 -2.06
C LEU A 154 -1.41 6.00 -1.27
N HIS A 155 -1.38 6.19 0.04
CA HIS A 155 -0.49 5.46 0.94
C HIS A 155 -0.96 4.02 1.18
N ASP A 156 -0.04 3.19 1.65
CA ASP A 156 -0.29 1.81 2.06
C ASP A 156 0.06 1.64 3.55
N ASN A 157 1.26 1.22 3.90
CA ASN A 157 1.59 0.79 5.25
C ASN A 157 2.26 1.84 6.14
N CYS A 158 2.14 1.65 7.46
CA CYS A 158 2.98 2.32 8.44
C CYS A 158 4.46 1.92 8.26
N GLY A 159 5.38 2.83 8.56
CA GLY A 159 6.79 2.70 8.22
C GLY A 159 7.06 3.05 6.75
N GLU A 160 6.33 2.46 5.81
CA GLU A 160 6.38 2.80 4.39
C GLU A 160 6.05 4.29 4.15
N ILE A 161 5.01 4.81 4.78
CA ILE A 161 4.59 6.22 4.69
C ILE A 161 5.72 7.20 5.05
N ALA A 162 6.63 6.83 5.94
CA ALA A 162 7.79 7.65 6.27
C ALA A 162 8.77 7.77 5.08
N LEU A 163 8.95 6.71 4.30
CA LEU A 163 9.78 6.74 3.09
C LEU A 163 9.04 7.39 1.90
N ASP A 164 7.72 7.32 1.88
CA ASP A 164 6.90 8.04 0.89
C ASP A 164 7.09 9.55 0.99
N THR A 165 7.34 10.10 2.20
CA THR A 165 7.63 11.53 2.35
C THR A 165 8.86 11.95 1.56
N LEU A 166 9.85 11.08 1.35
CA LEU A 166 11.02 11.36 0.53
C LEU A 166 10.66 11.63 -0.93
N LEU A 167 9.71 10.86 -1.48
CA LEU A 167 9.23 11.07 -2.84
C LEU A 167 8.35 12.31 -2.94
N ILE A 168 7.49 12.56 -1.95
CA ILE A 168 6.63 13.75 -1.89
C ILE A 168 7.50 15.01 -1.80
N ASP A 169 8.51 15.02 -0.93
CA ASP A 169 9.44 16.13 -0.78
C ASP A 169 10.24 16.39 -2.07
N GLU A 170 10.65 15.32 -2.76
CA GLU A 170 11.38 15.43 -4.03
C GLU A 170 10.48 15.93 -5.17
N ILE A 171 9.21 15.52 -5.20
CA ILE A 171 8.21 16.06 -6.14
C ILE A 171 8.02 17.57 -5.89
N HIS A 172 7.82 18.01 -4.66
CA HIS A 172 7.67 19.42 -4.32
C HIS A 172 8.94 20.25 -4.64
N ARG A 173 10.12 19.63 -4.51
CA ARG A 173 11.39 20.29 -4.82
C ARG A 173 11.58 20.56 -6.32
N GLN A 174 11.11 19.65 -7.18
CA GLN A 174 11.34 19.73 -8.63
C GLN A 174 10.16 20.29 -9.42
N PHE A 175 8.94 20.17 -8.89
CA PHE A 175 7.70 20.43 -9.64
C PHE A 175 6.74 21.32 -8.85
N SER A 176 5.98 22.14 -9.56
CA SER A 176 4.96 23.05 -8.98
C SER A 176 3.59 22.39 -9.02
N CYS A 177 3.36 21.40 -8.18
CA CYS A 177 2.10 20.66 -8.09
C CYS A 177 1.64 20.52 -6.63
N GLU A 178 0.37 20.31 -6.47
CA GLU A 178 -0.29 20.08 -5.19
C GLU A 178 -0.42 18.57 -4.97
N VAL A 179 0.20 18.05 -3.92
CA VAL A 179 0.11 16.62 -3.55
C VAL A 179 -0.81 16.48 -2.36
N MET A 180 -1.87 15.66 -2.49
CA MET A 180 -2.72 15.24 -1.40
C MET A 180 -2.40 13.81 -1.02
N SER A 181 -1.95 13.62 0.19
CA SER A 181 -1.76 12.30 0.79
C SER A 181 -3.11 11.70 1.21
N ILE A 182 -3.48 10.57 0.67
CA ILE A 182 -4.71 9.86 1.01
C ILE A 182 -4.34 8.59 1.77
N VAL A 183 -4.83 8.50 3.01
CA VAL A 183 -4.60 7.40 3.94
C VAL A 183 -5.92 6.70 4.27
N ARG A 184 -5.88 5.57 5.01
CA ARG A 184 -7.13 4.92 5.45
C ARG A 184 -7.90 5.82 6.42
N GLY A 185 -9.23 5.80 6.31
CA GLY A 185 -10.11 6.55 7.19
C GLY A 185 -10.15 5.99 8.60
N GLU A 186 -10.04 4.67 8.72
CA GLU A 186 -10.02 3.94 9.99
C GLU A 186 -8.88 2.93 10.04
N PRO A 187 -8.43 2.50 11.24
CA PRO A 187 -7.39 1.50 11.37
C PRO A 187 -7.78 0.15 10.74
N VAL A 188 -6.91 -0.35 9.89
CA VAL A 188 -6.98 -1.69 9.28
C VAL A 188 -5.57 -2.24 9.16
N LEU A 189 -5.33 -3.45 9.63
CA LEU A 189 -4.02 -4.09 9.59
C LEU A 189 -2.91 -3.11 10.03
N ASN A 190 -1.81 -3.07 9.29
CA ASN A 190 -0.72 -2.11 9.45
C ASN A 190 -0.80 -0.90 8.50
N ASP A 191 -1.92 -0.69 7.82
CA ASP A 191 -2.10 0.45 6.92
C ASP A 191 -2.02 1.80 7.65
N ALA A 192 -1.55 2.81 6.94
CA ALA A 192 -1.39 4.16 7.46
C ALA A 192 -2.74 4.90 7.56
N THR A 193 -2.90 5.64 8.66
CA THR A 193 -4.05 6.51 8.96
C THR A 193 -3.62 7.97 9.09
N GLY A 194 -4.58 8.87 9.33
CA GLY A 194 -4.26 10.28 9.58
C GLY A 194 -3.35 10.53 10.80
N ALA A 195 -3.33 9.62 11.78
CA ALA A 195 -2.40 9.70 12.91
C ALA A 195 -0.96 9.42 12.46
N ASP A 196 -0.79 8.48 11.53
CA ASP A 196 0.51 8.11 10.97
C ASP A 196 1.04 9.18 10.02
N ALA A 197 0.17 9.78 9.21
CA ALA A 197 0.51 10.92 8.35
C ALA A 197 1.07 12.08 9.17
N ARG A 198 0.38 12.48 10.25
CA ARG A 198 0.87 13.51 11.17
C ARG A 198 2.21 13.15 11.81
N MET A 199 2.35 11.91 12.26
CA MET A 199 3.61 11.44 12.88
C MET A 199 4.79 11.52 11.91
N CYS A 200 4.54 11.30 10.61
CA CYS A 200 5.55 11.39 9.56
C CYS A 200 5.73 12.81 8.98
N GLY A 201 5.08 13.83 9.56
CA GLY A 201 5.22 15.21 9.13
C GLY A 201 4.51 15.55 7.82
N ILE A 202 3.48 14.79 7.47
CA ILE A 202 2.64 15.10 6.31
C ILE A 202 1.52 16.05 6.76
N ASP A 203 1.61 17.32 6.35
CA ASP A 203 0.62 18.34 6.74
C ASP A 203 -0.65 18.27 5.88
N ARG A 204 -0.50 17.86 4.61
CA ARG A 204 -1.59 17.83 3.64
C ARG A 204 -2.05 16.39 3.38
N TYR A 205 -3.04 15.96 4.15
CA TYR A 205 -3.60 14.62 4.02
C TYR A 205 -5.11 14.61 4.26
N MET A 206 -5.76 13.53 3.78
CA MET A 206 -7.14 13.18 4.13
C MET A 206 -7.29 11.67 4.31
N GLY A 207 -8.27 11.26 5.13
CA GLY A 207 -8.68 9.86 5.22
C GLY A 207 -9.64 9.51 4.08
N ASN A 208 -9.54 8.28 3.55
CA ASN A 208 -10.47 7.81 2.50
C ASN A 208 -11.86 7.40 3.03
N GLY A 209 -12.12 7.53 4.34
CA GLY A 209 -13.40 7.21 4.97
C GLY A 209 -13.64 5.72 5.23
N THR A 210 -12.68 4.83 4.91
CA THR A 210 -12.88 3.38 5.05
C THR A 210 -11.77 2.71 5.87
N ALA A 211 -12.05 1.48 6.33
CA ALA A 211 -11.08 0.53 6.89
C ALA A 211 -10.72 -0.57 5.88
N ILE A 212 -10.74 -0.28 4.59
CA ILE A 212 -10.33 -1.21 3.54
C ILE A 212 -8.84 -1.03 3.28
N ALA A 213 -8.08 -2.13 3.26
CA ALA A 213 -6.64 -2.13 2.96
C ALA A 213 -6.40 -1.95 1.45
N GLY A 214 -6.92 -0.84 0.90
CA GLY A 214 -6.94 -0.47 -0.51
C GLY A 214 -7.80 0.78 -0.71
N THR A 215 -8.01 1.16 -1.97
CA THR A 215 -8.85 2.30 -2.37
C THR A 215 -10.00 1.80 -3.23
N GLU A 216 -11.07 1.32 -2.56
CA GLU A 216 -12.28 0.85 -3.23
C GLU A 216 -13.14 2.06 -3.60
N LEU A 217 -13.09 2.49 -4.86
CA LEU A 217 -13.66 3.75 -5.34
C LEU A 217 -15.16 3.90 -5.08
N SER A 218 -15.90 2.81 -4.98
CA SER A 218 -17.34 2.81 -4.70
C SER A 218 -17.67 3.00 -3.22
N LEU A 219 -16.68 2.89 -2.31
CA LEU A 219 -16.88 2.87 -0.87
C LEU A 219 -16.12 3.98 -0.12
N ILE A 220 -15.17 4.65 -0.77
CA ILE A 220 -14.47 5.79 -0.16
C ILE A 220 -15.41 6.99 -0.02
N CYS A 221 -15.08 7.94 0.88
CA CYS A 221 -15.85 9.15 1.06
C CYS A 221 -15.80 10.07 -0.18
N ASP A 222 -16.84 10.87 -0.36
CA ASP A 222 -17.00 11.77 -1.52
C ASP A 222 -15.84 12.75 -1.67
N GLU A 223 -15.27 13.21 -0.56
CA GLU A 223 -14.14 14.14 -0.56
C GLU A 223 -12.88 13.49 -1.16
N ALA A 224 -12.51 12.29 -0.71
CA ALA A 224 -11.38 11.55 -1.26
C ALA A 224 -11.65 11.14 -2.73
N ARG A 225 -12.87 10.73 -3.04
CA ARG A 225 -13.28 10.41 -4.41
C ARG A 225 -13.14 11.62 -5.34
N SER A 226 -13.66 12.76 -4.94
CA SER A 226 -13.59 14.00 -5.72
C SER A 226 -12.14 14.44 -5.95
N TRP A 227 -11.27 14.30 -4.94
CA TRP A 227 -9.85 14.62 -5.12
C TRP A 227 -9.18 13.70 -6.13
N ILE A 228 -9.41 12.38 -6.04
CA ILE A 228 -8.87 11.37 -6.96
C ILE A 228 -9.33 11.67 -8.40
N ASP A 229 -10.61 11.91 -8.60
CA ASP A 229 -11.20 12.17 -9.93
C ASP A 229 -10.68 13.47 -10.56
N GLN A 230 -10.28 14.47 -9.76
CA GLN A 230 -9.72 15.74 -10.21
C GLN A 230 -8.19 15.73 -10.36
N SER A 231 -7.52 14.66 -9.95
CA SER A 231 -6.07 14.56 -10.02
C SER A 231 -5.58 14.32 -11.45
N ASP A 232 -4.54 15.03 -11.86
CA ASP A 232 -3.89 14.86 -13.17
C ASP A 232 -3.18 13.50 -13.26
N LEU A 233 -2.62 13.05 -12.13
CA LEU A 233 -2.06 11.72 -11.97
C LEU A 233 -2.20 11.25 -10.51
N ILE A 234 -2.11 9.93 -10.34
CA ILE A 234 -2.20 9.26 -9.05
C ILE A 234 -0.92 8.44 -8.84
N ILE A 235 -0.30 8.60 -7.68
CA ILE A 235 0.78 7.71 -7.21
C ILE A 235 0.16 6.75 -6.20
N SER A 236 0.23 5.46 -6.46
CA SER A 236 -0.47 4.44 -5.69
C SER A 236 0.52 3.44 -5.11
N LYS A 237 0.53 3.34 -3.76
CA LYS A 237 1.42 2.46 -3.01
C LYS A 237 0.74 1.15 -2.66
N GLY A 238 1.51 0.05 -2.75
CA GLY A 238 1.12 -1.26 -2.27
C GLY A 238 0.18 -2.05 -3.17
N GLN A 239 0.13 -3.36 -2.91
CA GLN A 239 -0.66 -4.31 -3.70
C GLN A 239 -2.17 -4.11 -3.48
N GLY A 240 -2.61 -3.77 -2.27
CA GLY A 240 -4.04 -3.58 -1.97
C GLY A 240 -4.66 -2.42 -2.76
N ASN A 241 -3.94 -1.31 -2.93
CA ASN A 241 -4.37 -0.24 -3.80
C ASN A 241 -4.38 -0.67 -5.28
N PHE A 242 -3.37 -1.45 -5.72
CA PHE A 242 -3.38 -2.02 -7.07
C PHE A 242 -4.62 -2.90 -7.31
N GLU A 243 -4.94 -3.80 -6.38
CA GLU A 243 -6.08 -4.73 -6.49
C GLU A 243 -7.43 -4.02 -6.59
N THR A 244 -7.55 -2.84 -5.95
CA THR A 244 -8.79 -2.06 -5.92
C THR A 244 -8.91 -1.04 -7.05
N LEU A 245 -7.79 -0.59 -7.63
CA LEU A 245 -7.78 0.47 -8.65
C LEU A 245 -7.56 -0.04 -10.08
N TYR A 246 -6.86 -1.18 -10.25
CA TYR A 246 -6.53 -1.68 -11.57
C TYR A 246 -7.78 -2.02 -12.39
N GLY A 247 -7.82 -1.51 -13.62
CA GLY A 247 -8.93 -1.69 -14.57
C GLY A 247 -9.90 -0.52 -14.63
N HIS A 248 -9.66 0.56 -13.87
CA HIS A 248 -10.50 1.78 -13.93
C HIS A 248 -10.05 2.78 -15.01
N GLY A 249 -8.95 2.55 -15.72
CA GLY A 249 -8.46 3.38 -16.82
C GLY A 249 -7.92 4.75 -16.40
N MET A 250 -7.65 4.94 -15.11
CA MET A 250 -7.11 6.18 -14.56
C MET A 250 -5.62 6.33 -14.84
N ASN A 251 -5.09 7.54 -14.68
CA ASN A 251 -3.65 7.79 -14.77
C ASN A 251 -2.96 7.47 -13.44
N VAL A 252 -2.74 6.17 -13.18
CA VAL A 252 -2.18 5.66 -11.94
C VAL A 252 -0.80 5.09 -12.17
N TYR A 253 0.18 5.57 -11.41
CA TYR A 253 1.51 4.97 -11.26
C TYR A 253 1.52 4.08 -10.02
N TYR A 254 1.69 2.79 -10.22
CA TYR A 254 1.78 1.80 -9.14
C TYR A 254 3.21 1.60 -8.68
N LEU A 255 3.43 1.71 -7.37
CA LEU A 255 4.72 1.56 -6.70
C LEU A 255 4.60 0.53 -5.57
N PHE A 256 5.07 -0.70 -5.80
CA PHE A 256 5.05 -1.75 -4.77
C PHE A 256 6.09 -2.86 -5.04
N LEU A 257 6.23 -3.78 -4.10
CA LEU A 257 7.02 -5.01 -4.25
C LEU A 257 6.10 -6.20 -4.48
N CYS A 258 6.47 -7.09 -5.40
CA CYS A 258 5.78 -8.36 -5.60
C CYS A 258 6.02 -9.28 -4.39
N LYS A 259 5.05 -9.40 -3.48
CA LYS A 259 5.20 -10.14 -2.21
C LYS A 259 4.73 -11.59 -2.27
N CYS A 260 3.75 -11.91 -3.10
CA CYS A 260 3.15 -13.24 -3.15
C CYS A 260 3.28 -13.88 -4.54
N GLU A 261 3.17 -15.22 -4.60
CA GLU A 261 3.28 -15.99 -5.84
C GLU A 261 2.25 -15.60 -6.90
N TYR A 262 1.05 -15.21 -6.51
CA TYR A 262 0.03 -14.74 -7.45
C TYR A 262 0.54 -13.53 -8.24
N PHE A 263 1.10 -12.52 -7.55
CA PHE A 263 1.61 -11.31 -8.21
C PHE A 263 2.91 -11.57 -8.95
N THR A 264 3.83 -12.39 -8.43
CA THR A 264 5.06 -12.74 -9.16
C THR A 264 4.76 -13.43 -10.47
N ARG A 265 3.80 -14.37 -10.50
CA ARG A 265 3.35 -15.00 -11.75
C ARG A 265 2.66 -14.01 -12.69
N ARG A 266 1.78 -13.14 -12.16
CA ARG A 266 1.01 -12.17 -12.93
C ARG A 266 1.91 -11.13 -13.62
N PHE A 267 2.95 -10.67 -12.95
CA PHE A 267 3.89 -9.67 -13.48
C PHE A 267 5.13 -10.29 -14.16
N GLY A 268 5.32 -11.60 -14.05
CA GLY A 268 6.55 -12.26 -14.52
C GLY A 268 7.79 -11.82 -13.75
N LEU A 269 7.64 -11.44 -12.48
CA LEU A 269 8.68 -10.93 -11.60
C LEU A 269 9.06 -11.94 -10.52
N LYS A 270 10.20 -11.72 -9.89
CA LYS A 270 10.61 -12.48 -8.70
C LYS A 270 9.98 -11.89 -7.44
N GLN A 271 9.98 -12.68 -6.37
CA GLN A 271 9.55 -12.18 -5.06
C GLN A 271 10.44 -11.02 -4.62
N PHE A 272 9.83 -9.95 -4.08
CA PHE A 272 10.44 -8.67 -3.72
C PHE A 272 11.03 -7.86 -4.87
N GLU A 273 10.77 -8.23 -6.10
CA GLU A 273 11.06 -7.35 -7.24
C GLU A 273 10.07 -6.19 -7.28
N GLY A 274 10.59 -4.98 -7.59
CA GLY A 274 9.82 -3.75 -7.57
C GLY A 274 8.94 -3.58 -8.80
N VAL A 275 7.72 -3.16 -8.59
CA VAL A 275 6.82 -2.68 -9.65
C VAL A 275 6.82 -1.16 -9.65
N PHE A 276 7.16 -0.58 -10.81
CA PHE A 276 6.96 0.82 -11.15
C PHE A 276 6.37 0.86 -12.55
N ALA A 277 5.07 1.08 -12.64
CA ALA A 277 4.36 1.03 -13.92
C ALA A 277 3.11 1.92 -13.90
N ASN A 278 2.79 2.54 -15.03
CA ASN A 278 1.55 3.28 -15.20
C ASN A 278 0.46 2.39 -15.80
N GLU A 279 -0.76 2.44 -15.24
CA GLU A 279 -1.90 1.64 -15.68
C GLU A 279 -2.17 1.74 -17.18
N ARG A 280 -2.09 2.94 -17.75
CA ARG A 280 -2.38 3.19 -19.17
C ARG A 280 -1.36 2.59 -20.13
N ARG A 281 -0.15 2.25 -19.64
CA ARG A 281 0.95 1.67 -20.41
C ARG A 281 1.21 0.20 -20.08
N MET A 282 0.62 -0.29 -18.99
CA MET A 282 0.70 -1.72 -18.66
C MET A 282 0.00 -2.52 -19.77
N LYS A 283 0.71 -3.48 -20.34
CA LYS A 283 0.06 -4.49 -21.20
C LYS A 283 -1.03 -5.15 -20.35
N THR A 284 -2.24 -5.26 -20.91
CA THR A 284 -3.36 -5.92 -20.23
C THR A 284 -2.86 -7.22 -19.64
N LEU A 285 -2.81 -7.28 -18.31
CA LEU A 285 -2.40 -8.47 -17.61
C LEU A 285 -3.52 -9.49 -17.82
N ARG A 286 -3.38 -10.34 -18.81
CA ARG A 286 -4.33 -11.41 -19.06
C ARG A 286 -4.38 -12.27 -17.81
N CYS A 287 -5.58 -12.42 -17.22
CA CYS A 287 -5.84 -13.56 -16.35
C CYS A 287 -5.45 -14.79 -17.16
N GLY A 288 -4.46 -15.55 -16.68
CA GLY A 288 -4.11 -16.80 -17.33
C GLY A 288 -5.37 -17.65 -17.45
N GLU A 289 -5.61 -18.12 -18.69
CA GLU A 289 -6.52 -19.23 -18.94
C GLU A 289 -6.08 -20.44 -18.14
#